data_5cd75a4ecef0502990be5f2cd5ff47ca
#
_entry.id   5cd75a4ecef0502990be5f2cd5ff47ca
#
_cell.length_a   1.000
_cell.length_b   1.000
_cell.length_c   1.000
_cell.angle_alpha   90.00
_cell.angle_beta   90.00
_cell.angle_gamma   90.00
#
_symmetry.space_group_name_H-M   'P 1'
#
loop_
_entity.id
_entity.type
_entity.pdbx_description
1 polymer ?
#
loop_
_entity_poly.entity_id
_entity_poly.type
_entity_poly.pdbx_seq_one_letter_code
_entity_poly.pdbx_strand_id
1 'polypeptide(L)'
;MIPISTAMWDPKWFHDFKSNDFNFIDKNGVINGLRSELFVPDKQYDCGTDLCKEKDKVTDIPNCKFMNEYYSKLNSTTLEGKINELGRICKNAQGRLGFKEESIAVLIVFEVVENMCSERQIIQKYFNENGVDCKELAYPIKENY
;
A
#
# COMPACT_ATOMS: atom_id res chain seq x y z
N MET A 1 -6.82 -7.26 -10.65
CA MET A 1 -6.25 -6.51 -9.50
C MET A 1 -5.06 -5.70 -9.99
N ILE A 2 -4.97 -4.44 -9.61
CA ILE A 2 -3.90 -3.54 -10.03
C ILE A 2 -3.05 -3.21 -8.82
N PRO A 3 -1.78 -3.66 -8.77
CA PRO A 3 -0.88 -3.40 -7.65
C PRO A 3 -0.47 -1.92 -7.64
N ILE A 4 -0.58 -1.28 -6.48
CA ILE A 4 -0.20 0.13 -6.28
C ILE A 4 0.72 0.19 -5.06
N SER A 5 1.99 0.52 -5.28
CA SER A 5 2.96 0.66 -4.19
C SER A 5 2.68 1.88 -3.34
N THR A 6 2.70 1.68 -2.03
CA THR A 6 2.67 2.74 -1.02
C THR A 6 3.99 2.82 -0.27
N ALA A 7 4.95 1.97 -0.61
CA ALA A 7 6.24 1.92 0.04
C ALA A 7 7.08 3.17 -0.26
N MET A 8 7.88 3.59 0.71
CA MET A 8 8.80 4.73 0.58
C MET A 8 9.89 4.43 -0.46
N TRP A 9 10.37 3.19 -0.47
CA TRP A 9 11.26 2.63 -1.47
C TRP A 9 10.71 1.32 -1.99
N ASP A 10 10.74 1.16 -3.31
CA ASP A 10 10.26 -0.08 -3.91
C ASP A 10 11.16 -1.25 -3.50
N PRO A 11 10.59 -2.34 -2.99
CA PRO A 11 11.32 -3.55 -2.69
C PRO A 11 11.84 -4.21 -3.98
N LYS A 12 12.84 -5.09 -3.87
CA LYS A 12 13.43 -5.80 -5.02
C LYS A 12 12.42 -6.62 -5.84
N TRP A 13 11.32 -7.01 -5.21
CA TRP A 13 10.24 -7.78 -5.85
C TRP A 13 9.14 -6.90 -6.46
N PHE A 14 9.28 -5.57 -6.43
CA PHE A 14 8.34 -4.63 -7.02
C PHE A 14 9.07 -3.65 -7.92
N HIS A 15 8.56 -3.46 -9.14
CA HIS A 15 9.05 -2.44 -10.06
C HIS A 15 7.92 -1.48 -10.40
N ASP A 16 8.20 -0.19 -10.28
CA ASP A 16 7.34 0.84 -10.81
C ASP A 16 7.26 0.71 -12.33
N PHE A 17 6.06 0.67 -12.83
CA PHE A 17 5.76 0.34 -14.19
C PHE A 17 6.11 1.49 -15.15
N LYS A 18 7.22 1.35 -15.86
CA LYS A 18 7.69 2.34 -16.84
C LYS A 18 7.63 1.88 -18.29
N SER A 19 7.43 0.59 -18.54
CA SER A 19 7.46 0.01 -19.88
C SER A 19 6.09 -0.52 -20.33
N ASN A 20 5.96 -0.82 -21.62
CA ASN A 20 4.74 -1.37 -22.19
C ASN A 20 4.54 -2.87 -21.91
N ASP A 21 5.52 -3.53 -21.28
CA ASP A 21 5.47 -4.95 -20.96
C ASP A 21 4.79 -5.16 -19.59
N PHE A 22 3.49 -5.28 -19.63
CA PHE A 22 2.66 -5.43 -18.45
C PHE A 22 2.51 -6.91 -18.07
N ASN A 23 3.47 -7.45 -17.39
CA ASN A 23 3.28 -8.66 -16.63
C ASN A 23 3.21 -8.29 -15.15
N PHE A 24 2.05 -8.45 -14.51
CA PHE A 24 1.88 -8.17 -13.08
C PHE A 24 2.88 -8.93 -12.22
N ILE A 25 3.21 -10.15 -12.62
CA ILE A 25 4.25 -10.96 -11.98
C ILE A 25 5.12 -11.51 -13.10
N ASP A 26 6.37 -11.14 -13.11
CA ASP A 26 7.32 -11.69 -14.08
C ASP A 26 7.76 -13.11 -13.70
N LYS A 27 8.55 -13.74 -14.57
CA LYS A 27 9.09 -15.10 -14.36
C LYS A 27 9.99 -15.25 -13.13
N ASN A 28 10.44 -14.14 -12.54
CA ASN A 28 11.28 -14.12 -11.34
C ASN A 28 10.46 -13.80 -10.08
N GLY A 29 9.14 -13.69 -10.21
CA GLY A 29 8.25 -13.34 -9.11
C GLY A 29 8.22 -11.84 -8.79
N VAL A 30 8.76 -10.99 -9.67
CA VAL A 30 8.73 -9.54 -9.49
C VAL A 30 7.36 -9.01 -9.89
N ILE A 31 6.77 -8.21 -9.00
CA ILE A 31 5.49 -7.54 -9.25
C ILE A 31 5.77 -6.22 -9.96
N ASN A 32 5.17 -6.06 -11.13
CA ASN A 32 5.14 -4.78 -11.83
C ASN A 32 3.82 -4.08 -11.50
N GLY A 33 3.90 -2.88 -11.01
CA GLY A 33 2.73 -2.11 -10.56
C GLY A 33 2.91 -0.62 -10.76
N LEU A 34 2.04 0.13 -10.16
CA LEU A 34 2.05 1.59 -10.20
C LEU A 34 2.31 2.13 -8.79
N ARG A 35 2.63 3.40 -8.69
CA ARG A 35 2.90 4.09 -7.44
C ARG A 35 1.93 5.23 -7.23
N SER A 36 1.54 5.49 -6.00
CA SER A 36 0.78 6.67 -5.64
C SER A 36 1.45 7.41 -4.49
N GLU A 37 1.94 8.59 -4.75
CA GLU A 37 2.59 9.46 -3.77
C GLU A 37 1.64 9.91 -2.64
N LEU A 38 0.33 9.84 -2.86
CA LEU A 38 -0.66 10.17 -1.83
C LEU A 38 -0.61 9.19 -0.64
N PHE A 39 -0.14 7.98 -0.90
CA PHE A 39 -0.10 6.91 0.10
C PHE A 39 1.31 6.59 0.59
N VAL A 40 2.34 7.22 0.04
CA VAL A 40 3.72 6.99 0.47
C VAL A 40 3.99 7.77 1.75
N PRO A 41 4.54 7.15 2.82
CA PRO A 41 4.97 7.89 4.01
C PRO A 41 6.06 8.91 3.69
N ASP A 42 6.09 10.02 4.41
CA ASP A 42 7.17 11.00 4.27
C ASP A 42 8.45 10.47 4.90
N LYS A 43 9.60 10.77 4.27
CA LYS A 43 10.92 10.28 4.74
C LYS A 43 11.33 10.77 6.13
N GLN A 44 10.73 11.86 6.58
CA GLN A 44 11.00 12.46 7.89
C GLN A 44 10.28 11.73 9.05
N TYR A 45 9.40 10.76 8.75
CA TYR A 45 8.77 10.00 9.81
C TYR A 45 9.81 9.14 10.52
N ASP A 46 9.95 9.42 11.82
CA ASP A 46 10.83 8.66 12.68
C ASP A 46 9.99 7.77 13.60
N CYS A 47 10.35 6.50 13.64
CA CYS A 47 9.69 5.53 14.52
C CYS A 47 9.98 5.74 16.01
N GLY A 48 10.69 6.77 16.44
CA GLY A 48 11.03 6.95 17.85
C GLY A 48 11.65 5.68 18.47
N THR A 49 12.87 5.72 18.87
CA THR A 49 13.79 4.59 19.05
C THR A 49 13.36 3.46 19.96
N ASP A 50 12.51 3.70 20.97
CA ASP A 50 12.23 2.66 21.97
C ASP A 50 11.00 1.80 21.64
N LEU A 51 9.97 2.37 21.01
CA LEU A 51 8.79 1.61 20.59
C LEU A 51 9.06 0.69 19.39
N CYS A 52 10.02 1.04 18.54
CA CYS A 52 10.41 0.19 17.39
C CYS A 52 11.16 -1.07 17.77
N LYS A 53 11.69 -1.18 18.97
CA LYS A 53 12.31 -2.42 19.48
C LYS A 53 11.30 -3.52 19.77
N GLU A 54 10.04 -3.15 19.95
CA GLU A 54 8.94 -4.08 20.21
C GLU A 54 7.91 -4.07 19.06
N LYS A 55 8.40 -4.14 17.83
CA LYS A 55 7.56 -4.07 16.61
C LYS A 55 6.38 -5.03 16.62
N ASP A 56 6.54 -6.18 17.23
CA ASP A 56 5.51 -7.22 17.33
C ASP A 56 4.40 -6.87 18.33
N LYS A 57 4.60 -5.81 19.13
CA LYS A 57 3.67 -5.38 20.17
C LYS A 57 3.00 -4.04 19.90
N VAL A 58 3.29 -3.38 18.78
CA VAL A 58 2.65 -2.12 18.41
C VAL A 58 1.25 -2.41 17.88
N THR A 59 0.33 -2.61 18.80
CA THR A 59 -1.11 -2.77 18.50
C THR A 59 -1.88 -1.48 18.67
N ASP A 60 -1.26 -0.44 19.26
CA ASP A 60 -1.90 0.80 19.63
C ASP A 60 -1.32 1.99 18.84
N ILE A 61 -2.07 2.44 17.86
CA ILE A 61 -1.76 3.60 17.03
C ILE A 61 -1.45 4.87 17.85
N PRO A 62 -2.16 5.23 18.94
CA PRO A 62 -1.87 6.42 19.69
C PRO A 62 -0.46 6.53 20.23
N ASN A 63 0.23 5.43 20.43
CA ASN A 63 1.57 5.39 20.99
C ASN A 63 2.69 5.30 19.94
N CYS A 64 2.36 5.18 18.66
CA CYS A 64 3.33 5.11 17.58
C CYS A 64 3.43 6.46 16.84
N LYS A 65 4.58 7.13 16.95
CA LYS A 65 4.82 8.41 16.28
C LYS A 65 4.69 8.28 14.75
N PHE A 66 5.32 7.28 14.15
CA PHE A 66 5.22 7.03 12.71
C PHE A 66 3.77 6.86 12.26
N MET A 67 3.00 6.01 12.94
CA MET A 67 1.60 5.75 12.58
C MET A 67 0.75 7.00 12.72
N ASN A 68 0.95 7.80 13.77
CA ASN A 68 0.23 9.05 13.98
C ASN A 68 0.54 10.09 12.91
N GLU A 69 1.81 10.27 12.57
CA GLU A 69 2.22 11.20 11.53
C GLU A 69 1.72 10.76 10.15
N TYR A 70 1.76 9.47 9.87
CA TYR A 70 1.23 8.93 8.63
C TYR A 70 -0.29 9.06 8.54
N TYR A 71 -1.02 8.81 9.64
CA TYR A 71 -2.46 9.05 9.70
C TYR A 71 -2.80 10.53 9.45
N SER A 72 -2.03 11.45 10.03
CA SER A 72 -2.16 12.88 9.79
C SER A 72 -1.92 13.23 8.32
N LYS A 73 -0.92 12.62 7.68
CA LYS A 73 -0.70 12.78 6.23
C LYS A 73 -1.91 12.34 5.43
N LEU A 74 -2.47 11.16 5.71
CA LEU A 74 -3.66 10.69 4.99
C LEU A 74 -4.84 11.65 5.17
N ASN A 75 -4.99 12.26 6.35
CA ASN A 75 -6.03 13.25 6.61
C ASN A 75 -5.75 14.63 5.99
N SER A 76 -4.55 14.92 5.52
CA SER A 76 -4.22 16.20 4.90
C SER A 76 -4.82 16.38 3.50
N THR A 77 -5.26 15.31 2.88
CA THR A 77 -5.96 15.30 1.60
C THR A 77 -7.33 14.65 1.75
N THR A 78 -8.27 15.02 0.86
CA THR A 78 -9.63 14.50 0.95
C THR A 78 -9.74 13.03 0.57
N LEU A 79 -10.75 12.34 1.10
CA LEU A 79 -11.10 10.99 0.67
C LEU A 79 -11.38 10.93 -0.83
N GLU A 80 -12.17 11.90 -1.33
CA GLU A 80 -12.51 12.02 -2.75
C GLU A 80 -11.24 12.13 -3.61
N GLY A 81 -10.26 12.94 -3.21
CA GLY A 81 -8.99 13.08 -3.92
C GLY A 81 -8.23 11.75 -4.00
N LYS A 82 -8.22 10.96 -2.92
CA LYS A 82 -7.60 9.63 -2.91
C LYS A 82 -8.33 8.62 -3.80
N ILE A 83 -9.65 8.59 -3.74
CA ILE A 83 -10.47 7.70 -4.59
C ILE A 83 -10.29 8.05 -6.07
N ASN A 84 -10.28 9.34 -6.39
CA ASN A 84 -10.06 9.82 -7.76
C ASN A 84 -8.66 9.43 -8.26
N GLU A 85 -7.63 9.55 -7.43
CA GLU A 85 -6.27 9.13 -7.79
C GLU A 85 -6.19 7.62 -8.05
N LEU A 86 -6.73 6.80 -7.16
CA LEU A 86 -6.78 5.34 -7.36
C LEU A 86 -7.57 4.98 -8.62
N GLY A 87 -8.69 5.65 -8.87
CA GLY A 87 -9.50 5.47 -10.08
C GLY A 87 -8.74 5.85 -11.35
N ARG A 88 -7.98 6.95 -11.31
CA ARG A 88 -7.12 7.40 -12.42
C ARG A 88 -6.03 6.37 -12.73
N ILE A 89 -5.36 5.85 -11.70
CA ILE A 89 -4.33 4.81 -11.84
C ILE A 89 -4.95 3.54 -12.44
N CYS A 90 -6.08 3.09 -11.93
CA CYS A 90 -6.77 1.90 -12.45
C CYS A 90 -7.19 2.06 -13.91
N LYS A 91 -7.78 3.21 -14.27
CA LYS A 91 -8.17 3.51 -15.67
C LYS A 91 -6.96 3.53 -16.61
N ASN A 92 -5.86 4.11 -16.17
CA ASN A 92 -4.63 4.14 -16.96
C ASN A 92 -4.10 2.72 -17.20
N ALA A 93 -4.05 1.90 -16.16
CA ALA A 93 -3.63 0.51 -16.27
C ALA A 93 -4.57 -0.29 -17.17
N GLN A 94 -5.89 -0.14 -17.03
CA GLN A 94 -6.88 -0.79 -17.89
C GLN A 94 -6.69 -0.42 -19.37
N GLY A 95 -6.48 0.86 -19.66
CA GLY A 95 -6.26 1.33 -21.03
C GLY A 95 -5.00 0.73 -21.65
N ARG A 96 -3.92 0.59 -20.89
CA ARG A 96 -2.67 -0.03 -21.36
C ARG A 96 -2.78 -1.53 -21.57
N LEU A 97 -3.56 -2.22 -20.73
CA LEU A 97 -3.71 -3.67 -20.75
C LEU A 97 -4.86 -4.17 -21.62
N GLY A 98 -5.71 -3.26 -22.08
CA GLY A 98 -6.91 -3.61 -22.84
C GLY A 98 -7.97 -4.33 -22.01
N PHE A 99 -7.96 -4.22 -20.67
CA PHE A 99 -9.00 -4.79 -19.81
C PHE A 99 -10.30 -4.04 -19.98
N LYS A 100 -11.40 -4.80 -20.09
CA LYS A 100 -12.77 -4.27 -20.15
C LYS A 100 -13.53 -4.42 -18.82
N GLU A 101 -12.98 -5.18 -17.89
CA GLU A 101 -13.60 -5.49 -16.61
C GLU A 101 -13.22 -4.46 -15.55
N GLU A 102 -14.05 -4.35 -14.52
CA GLU A 102 -13.73 -3.56 -13.35
C GLU A 102 -12.41 -4.00 -12.71
N SER A 103 -11.59 -3.04 -12.34
CA SER A 103 -10.31 -3.30 -11.69
C SER A 103 -10.37 -2.99 -10.22
N ILE A 104 -9.72 -3.84 -9.42
CA ILE A 104 -9.54 -3.64 -7.99
C ILE A 104 -8.13 -3.08 -7.77
N ALA A 105 -8.03 -1.93 -7.11
CA ALA A 105 -6.77 -1.41 -6.62
C ALA A 105 -6.29 -2.22 -5.42
N VAL A 106 -5.05 -2.70 -5.47
CA VAL A 106 -4.42 -3.41 -4.35
C VAL A 106 -3.23 -2.58 -3.87
N LEU A 107 -3.37 -1.96 -2.69
CA LEU A 107 -2.29 -1.20 -2.09
C LEU A 107 -1.26 -2.17 -1.51
N ILE A 108 -0.01 -2.01 -1.92
CA ILE A 108 1.09 -2.89 -1.54
C ILE A 108 2.06 -2.14 -0.65
N VAL A 109 2.35 -2.73 0.50
CA VAL A 109 3.36 -2.26 1.47
C VAL A 109 4.61 -3.13 1.42
N PHE A 110 5.70 -2.63 1.96
CA PHE A 110 6.98 -3.35 2.01
C PHE A 110 7.00 -4.47 3.07
N GLU A 111 6.35 -4.22 4.20
CA GLU A 111 6.41 -5.09 5.37
C GLU A 111 5.63 -6.38 5.16
N VAL A 112 6.13 -7.45 5.77
CA VAL A 112 5.42 -8.73 5.84
C VAL A 112 4.17 -8.63 6.71
N VAL A 113 3.24 -9.54 6.51
CA VAL A 113 1.91 -9.52 7.18
C VAL A 113 2.04 -9.54 8.71
N GLU A 114 3.03 -10.21 9.24
CA GLU A 114 3.29 -10.32 10.67
C GLU A 114 3.81 -9.02 11.30
N ASN A 115 4.33 -8.09 10.47
CA ASN A 115 4.79 -6.82 10.97
C ASN A 115 3.60 -5.87 11.21
N MET A 116 3.30 -5.64 12.48
CA MET A 116 2.21 -4.76 12.90
C MET A 116 2.56 -3.27 12.75
N CYS A 117 3.84 -2.91 12.69
CA CYS A 117 4.31 -1.55 12.44
C CYS A 117 4.41 -1.31 10.93
N SER A 118 3.25 -1.09 10.30
CA SER A 118 3.15 -0.92 8.85
C SER A 118 2.09 0.12 8.51
N GLU A 119 2.33 0.89 7.47
CA GLU A 119 1.35 1.83 6.90
C GLU A 119 0.05 1.14 6.47
N ARG A 120 0.09 -0.15 6.21
CA ARG A 120 -1.07 -0.99 5.87
C ARG A 120 -2.22 -0.80 6.84
N GLN A 121 -1.94 -0.86 8.14
CA GLN A 121 -2.96 -0.72 9.18
C GLN A 121 -3.56 0.68 9.20
N ILE A 122 -2.74 1.68 8.97
CA ILE A 122 -3.19 3.07 8.95
C ILE A 122 -4.05 3.34 7.72
N ILE A 123 -3.67 2.80 6.57
CA ILE A 123 -4.47 2.90 5.35
C ILE A 123 -5.83 2.23 5.55
N GLN A 124 -5.83 1.03 6.09
CA GLN A 124 -7.07 0.29 6.38
C GLN A 124 -7.97 1.05 7.35
N LYS A 125 -7.40 1.54 8.45
CA LYS A 125 -8.12 2.37 9.42
C LYS A 125 -8.72 3.60 8.75
N TYR A 126 -7.91 4.35 7.99
CA TYR A 126 -8.35 5.57 7.33
C TYR A 126 -9.56 5.34 6.42
N PHE A 127 -9.48 4.34 5.54
CA PHE A 127 -10.57 4.06 4.62
C PHE A 127 -11.83 3.57 5.34
N ASN A 128 -11.69 2.66 6.29
CA ASN A 128 -12.85 2.12 7.04
C ASN A 128 -13.54 3.20 7.88
N GLU A 129 -12.81 4.10 8.52
CA GLU A 129 -13.37 5.23 9.26
C GLU A 129 -14.09 6.25 8.35
N ASN A 130 -13.71 6.29 7.08
CA ASN A 130 -14.34 7.15 6.08
C ASN A 130 -15.40 6.41 5.22
N GLY A 131 -15.83 5.22 5.65
CA GLY A 131 -16.94 4.48 5.05
C GLY A 131 -16.56 3.68 3.78
N VAL A 132 -15.28 3.50 3.51
CA VAL A 132 -14.79 2.67 2.41
C VAL A 132 -14.30 1.33 2.96
N ASP A 133 -14.94 0.23 2.56
CA ASP A 133 -14.54 -1.13 2.98
C ASP A 133 -13.15 -1.47 2.43
N CYS A 134 -12.14 -1.39 3.28
CA CYS A 134 -10.76 -1.70 2.96
C CYS A 134 -10.33 -2.94 3.75
N LYS A 135 -10.10 -4.03 3.05
CA LYS A 135 -9.72 -5.32 3.64
C LYS A 135 -8.28 -5.65 3.33
N GLU A 136 -7.63 -6.37 4.24
CA GLU A 136 -6.39 -7.04 3.90
C GLU A 136 -6.64 -8.14 2.89
N LEU A 137 -5.75 -8.23 1.90
CA LEU A 137 -5.77 -9.32 0.97
C LEU A 137 -5.14 -10.53 1.66
N ALA A 138 -5.96 -11.51 2.04
CA ALA A 138 -5.46 -12.78 2.55
C ALA A 138 -4.82 -13.56 1.40
N TYR A 139 -3.48 -13.61 1.38
CA TYR A 139 -2.78 -14.58 0.54
C TYR A 139 -2.92 -15.96 1.18
N PRO A 140 -3.24 -17.00 0.42
CA PRO A 140 -3.06 -18.35 0.91
C PRO A 140 -1.56 -18.48 1.26
N ILE A 141 -1.28 -18.83 2.52
CA ILE A 141 0.05 -19.21 2.95
C ILE A 141 0.48 -20.32 1.99
N LYS A 142 1.58 -20.12 1.26
CA LYS A 142 2.18 -21.21 0.50
C LYS A 142 2.52 -22.28 1.51
N GLU A 143 1.74 -23.34 1.53
CA GLU A 143 2.19 -24.57 2.18
C GLU A 143 3.53 -24.91 1.55
N ASN A 144 4.55 -25.01 2.37
CA ASN A 144 5.91 -25.33 1.95
C ASN A 144 5.87 -26.64 1.17
N TYR A 145 6.20 -26.57 -0.11
CA TYR A 145 6.57 -27.73 -0.88
C TYR A 145 8.02 -28.11 -0.58
#